data_0fd455b5038e68c5c20641ff932a64a2
#
_entry.id   0fd455b5038e68c5c20641ff932a64a2
#
_cell.length_a   1.000
_cell.length_b   1.000
_cell.length_c   1.000
_cell.angle_alpha   90.00
_cell.angle_beta   90.00
_cell.angle_gamma   90.00
#
_symmetry.space_group_name_H-M   'P 1'
#
loop_
_entity.id
_entity.type
_entity.pdbx_description
1 polymer ?
#
loop_
_entity_poly.entity_id
_entity_poly.type
_entity_poly.pdbx_seq_one_letter_code
_entity_poly.pdbx_strand_id
1 'polypeptide(L)'
;MGECIVLAENLTRRFGEFTAVDHVSFEIHAGEIVGYLGPNGSGKTTTIRMLLGLLEPTEGRATVLGFDAFRQTEEVRTRSGYMSQKFALYDDLTVYENLAFYAGIYGVRSKSQILETLNRVGLSGTEQEITRG
;
A
#
# COMPACT_ATOMS: atom_id res chain seq x y z
N MET A 1 -5.71 -7.32 -22.77
CA MET A 1 -4.83 -6.95 -21.66
C MET A 1 -5.21 -5.53 -21.20
N GLY A 2 -5.37 -5.30 -19.92
CA GLY A 2 -5.72 -4.00 -19.39
C GLY A 2 -4.59 -2.98 -19.50
N GLU A 3 -4.90 -1.74 -19.15
CA GLU A 3 -3.91 -0.67 -19.07
C GLU A 3 -2.82 -1.00 -18.03
N CYS A 4 -1.57 -0.68 -18.35
CA CYS A 4 -0.46 -0.83 -17.40
C CYS A 4 -0.61 0.20 -16.28
N ILE A 5 -0.81 -0.26 -15.07
CA ILE A 5 -1.00 0.60 -13.89
C ILE A 5 0.22 0.68 -12.99
N VAL A 6 1.12 -0.28 -13.06
CA VAL A 6 2.40 -0.25 -12.37
C VAL A 6 3.50 -0.66 -13.35
N LEU A 7 4.51 0.18 -13.45
CA LEU A 7 5.70 -0.07 -14.28
C LEU A 7 6.94 0.17 -13.44
N ALA A 8 7.70 -0.89 -13.18
CA ALA A 8 9.02 -0.78 -12.57
C ALA A 8 10.09 -1.02 -13.64
N GLU A 9 11.05 -0.12 -13.73
CA GLU A 9 12.10 -0.14 -14.74
C GLU A 9 13.47 -0.09 -14.06
N ASN A 10 14.17 -1.21 -14.04
CA ASN A 10 15.52 -1.35 -13.46
C ASN A 10 15.60 -0.81 -12.03
N LEU A 11 14.54 -1.05 -11.27
CA LEU A 11 14.38 -0.52 -9.93
C LEU A 11 15.46 -1.09 -9.02
N THR A 12 16.24 -0.21 -8.42
CA THR A 12 17.40 -0.58 -7.62
C THR A 12 17.44 0.24 -6.34
N ARG A 13 17.71 -0.40 -5.23
CA ARG A 13 17.93 0.30 -3.96
C ARG A 13 19.14 -0.30 -3.23
N ARG A 14 20.09 0.58 -2.94
CA ARG A 14 21.28 0.26 -2.15
C ARG A 14 21.23 1.01 -0.82
N PHE A 15 21.68 0.31 0.21
CA PHE A 15 21.93 0.90 1.52
C PHE A 15 23.43 0.68 1.82
N GLY A 16 24.24 1.71 1.56
CA GLY A 16 25.69 1.55 1.58
C GLY A 16 26.15 0.51 0.57
N GLU A 17 26.83 -0.53 1.03
CA GLU A 17 27.31 -1.63 0.17
C GLU A 17 26.27 -2.74 -0.03
N PHE A 18 25.18 -2.70 0.73
CA PHE A 18 24.11 -3.69 0.61
C PHE A 18 23.09 -3.29 -0.46
N THR A 19 22.86 -4.18 -1.41
CA THR A 19 21.84 -4.01 -2.45
C THR A 19 20.60 -4.79 -2.07
N ALA A 20 19.58 -4.06 -1.64
CA ALA A 20 18.30 -4.66 -1.23
C ALA A 20 17.42 -5.06 -2.43
N VAL A 21 17.43 -4.26 -3.49
CA VAL A 21 16.72 -4.49 -4.75
C VAL A 21 17.68 -4.19 -5.88
N ASP A 22 17.82 -5.11 -6.82
CA ASP A 22 18.82 -5.03 -7.88
C ASP A 22 18.18 -5.14 -9.27
N HIS A 23 18.02 -4.00 -9.94
CA HIS A 23 17.55 -3.88 -11.32
C HIS A 23 16.27 -4.66 -11.63
N VAL A 24 15.28 -4.56 -10.75
CA VAL A 24 14.01 -5.27 -10.91
C VAL A 24 13.10 -4.52 -11.88
N SER A 25 12.59 -5.24 -12.87
CA SER A 25 11.65 -4.70 -13.86
C SER A 25 10.42 -5.59 -13.94
N PHE A 26 9.23 -4.96 -13.88
CA PHE A 26 7.97 -5.67 -14.06
C PHE A 26 6.84 -4.70 -14.39
N GLU A 27 5.73 -5.25 -14.86
CA GLU A 27 4.50 -4.52 -15.15
C GLU A 27 3.33 -5.18 -14.44
N ILE A 28 2.36 -4.36 -14.01
CA ILE A 28 1.07 -4.83 -13.52
C ILE A 28 -0.01 -4.07 -14.28
N HIS A 29 -1.01 -4.79 -14.76
CA HIS A 29 -2.09 -4.22 -15.55
C HIS A 29 -3.38 -4.13 -14.73
N ALA A 30 -4.28 -3.25 -15.16
CA ALA A 30 -5.57 -3.06 -14.51
C ALA A 30 -6.34 -4.39 -14.42
N GLY A 31 -6.93 -4.65 -13.26
CA GLY A 31 -7.70 -5.86 -12.98
C GLY A 31 -6.88 -7.06 -12.54
N GLU A 32 -5.55 -6.97 -12.52
CA GLU A 32 -4.70 -8.07 -12.07
C GLU A 32 -4.53 -8.11 -10.56
N ILE A 33 -4.44 -9.34 -10.03
CA ILE A 33 -3.99 -9.62 -8.67
C ILE A 33 -2.64 -10.31 -8.81
N VAL A 34 -1.60 -9.69 -8.29
CA VAL A 34 -0.21 -10.14 -8.48
C VAL A 34 0.40 -10.56 -7.16
N GLY A 35 0.99 -11.76 -7.14
CA GLY A 35 1.79 -12.24 -6.01
C GLY A 35 3.25 -11.79 -6.19
N TYR A 36 3.80 -11.17 -5.15
CA TYR A 36 5.23 -10.81 -5.10
C TYR A 36 5.89 -11.66 -4.02
N LEU A 37 6.47 -12.76 -4.44
CA LEU A 37 6.94 -13.82 -3.56
C LEU A 37 8.47 -13.82 -3.43
N GLY A 38 8.94 -14.23 -2.28
CA GLY A 38 10.37 -14.39 -1.99
C GLY A 38 10.59 -14.59 -0.49
N PRO A 39 11.78 -15.06 -0.10
CA PRO A 39 12.11 -15.23 1.32
C PRO A 39 12.23 -13.88 2.03
N ASN A 40 12.20 -13.89 3.35
CA ASN A 40 12.44 -12.71 4.15
C ASN A 40 13.83 -12.14 3.82
N GLY A 41 13.93 -10.82 3.68
CA GLY A 41 15.16 -10.13 3.29
C GLY A 41 15.45 -10.12 1.79
N SER A 42 14.51 -10.57 0.94
CA SER A 42 14.67 -10.56 -0.52
C SER A 42 14.32 -9.23 -1.19
N GLY A 43 14.01 -8.19 -0.41
CA GLY A 43 13.70 -6.86 -0.95
C GLY A 43 12.22 -6.60 -1.25
N LYS A 44 11.30 -7.50 -0.87
CA LYS A 44 9.87 -7.33 -1.13
C LYS A 44 9.31 -6.04 -0.54
N THR A 45 9.54 -5.82 0.74
CA THR A 45 9.06 -4.61 1.43
C THR A 45 9.71 -3.35 0.86
N THR A 46 11.00 -3.41 0.54
CA THR A 46 11.73 -2.31 -0.08
C THR A 46 11.13 -1.94 -1.44
N THR A 47 10.83 -2.93 -2.27
CA THR A 47 10.17 -2.70 -3.56
C THR A 47 8.82 -2.05 -3.40
N ILE A 48 7.98 -2.57 -2.50
CA ILE A 48 6.64 -2.00 -2.25
C ILE A 48 6.75 -0.55 -1.77
N ARG A 49 7.70 -0.25 -0.89
CA ARG A 49 7.92 1.13 -0.41
C ARG A 49 8.35 2.08 -1.53
N MET A 50 9.15 1.61 -2.47
CA MET A 50 9.51 2.41 -3.64
C MET A 50 8.30 2.67 -4.54
N LEU A 51 7.43 1.69 -4.74
CA LEU A 51 6.19 1.86 -5.51
C LEU A 51 5.22 2.86 -4.88
N LEU A 52 5.25 2.98 -3.56
CA LEU A 52 4.38 3.91 -2.82
C LEU A 52 5.01 5.30 -2.62
N GLY A 53 6.22 5.52 -3.13
CA GLY A 53 6.92 6.78 -2.95
C GLY A 53 7.45 7.02 -1.54
N LEU A 54 7.51 5.99 -0.71
CA LEU A 54 8.02 6.06 0.66
C LEU A 54 9.54 5.94 0.73
N LEU A 55 10.16 5.52 -0.36
CA LEU A 55 11.59 5.30 -0.46
C LEU A 55 12.05 5.63 -1.88
N GLU A 56 13.06 6.50 -1.99
CA GLU A 56 13.62 6.83 -3.30
C GLU A 56 14.46 5.68 -3.85
N PRO A 57 14.28 5.27 -5.11
CA PRO A 57 15.21 4.33 -5.73
C PRO A 57 16.60 4.94 -5.90
N THR A 58 17.63 4.11 -5.75
CA THR A 58 19.01 4.52 -6.06
C THR A 58 19.21 4.63 -7.57
N GLU A 59 18.60 3.71 -8.31
CA GLU A 59 18.60 3.71 -9.78
C GLU A 59 17.24 3.20 -10.26
N GLY A 60 16.95 3.49 -11.53
CA GLY A 60 15.69 3.10 -12.12
C GLY A 60 14.55 3.99 -11.69
N ARG A 61 13.35 3.60 -12.04
CA ARG A 61 12.14 4.37 -11.70
C ARG A 61 10.94 3.44 -11.58
N ALA A 62 9.93 3.93 -10.88
CA ALA A 62 8.62 3.29 -10.82
C ALA A 62 7.56 4.31 -11.21
N THR A 63 6.62 3.86 -12.04
CA THR A 63 5.44 4.64 -12.43
C THR A 63 4.21 3.89 -11.94
N VAL A 64 3.34 4.59 -11.23
CA VAL A 64 2.10 4.01 -10.70
C VAL A 64 0.94 4.89 -11.13
N LEU A 65 -0.04 4.32 -11.80
CA LEU A 65 -1.20 5.03 -12.36
C LEU A 65 -0.82 6.21 -13.25
N GLY A 66 0.31 6.10 -13.96
CA GLY A 66 0.84 7.15 -14.84
C GLY A 66 1.67 8.22 -14.13
N PHE A 67 1.84 8.13 -12.81
CA PHE A 67 2.61 9.09 -12.03
C PHE A 67 3.95 8.52 -11.60
N ASP A 68 5.00 9.36 -11.58
CA ASP A 68 6.28 8.96 -11.00
C ASP A 68 6.08 8.70 -9.50
N ALA A 69 6.40 7.49 -9.06
CA ALA A 69 6.07 7.04 -7.71
C ALA A 69 6.75 7.87 -6.62
N PHE A 70 7.95 8.38 -6.87
CA PHE A 70 8.68 9.18 -5.88
C PHE A 70 8.41 10.69 -6.04
N ARG A 71 8.49 11.19 -7.27
CA ARG A 71 8.34 12.64 -7.54
C ARG A 71 6.90 13.13 -7.40
N GLN A 72 5.94 12.26 -7.70
CA GLN A 72 4.50 12.55 -7.66
C GLN A 72 3.82 11.66 -6.62
N THR A 73 4.44 11.50 -5.47
CA THR A 73 4.01 10.54 -4.45
C THR A 73 2.59 10.83 -3.93
N GLU A 74 2.20 12.11 -3.82
CA GLU A 74 0.85 12.47 -3.37
C GLU A 74 -0.23 11.97 -4.35
N GLU A 75 0.04 12.05 -5.65
CA GLU A 75 -0.88 11.54 -6.68
C GLU A 75 -1.06 10.02 -6.57
N VAL A 76 0.03 9.31 -6.27
CA VAL A 76 -0.01 7.86 -6.07
C VAL A 76 -0.73 7.52 -4.77
N ARG A 77 -0.38 8.19 -3.67
CA ARG A 77 -0.92 7.89 -2.33
C ARG A 77 -2.42 8.11 -2.23
N THR A 78 -2.95 9.14 -2.86
CA THR A 78 -4.39 9.42 -2.84
C THR A 78 -5.20 8.38 -3.62
N ARG A 79 -4.56 7.60 -4.48
CA ARG A 79 -5.18 6.58 -5.33
C ARG A 79 -4.81 5.16 -4.95
N SER A 80 -4.03 4.98 -3.87
CA SER A 80 -3.51 3.68 -3.47
C SER A 80 -3.86 3.40 -2.01
N GLY A 81 -4.13 2.13 -1.71
CA GLY A 81 -4.22 1.64 -0.35
C GLY A 81 -3.00 0.81 0.00
N TYR A 82 -2.52 0.92 1.21
CA TYR A 82 -1.40 0.13 1.71
C TYR A 82 -1.73 -0.49 3.05
N MET A 83 -1.52 -1.80 3.14
CA MET A 83 -1.65 -2.53 4.40
C MET A 83 -0.27 -3.05 4.78
N SER A 84 0.27 -2.56 5.89
CA SER A 84 1.59 -2.98 6.37
C SER A 84 1.54 -4.36 7.00
N GLN A 85 2.71 -5.00 7.10
CA GLN A 85 2.84 -6.29 7.78
C GLN A 85 2.56 -6.18 9.27
N LYS A 86 2.93 -5.06 9.89
CA LYS A 86 2.63 -4.79 11.30
C LYS A 86 1.29 -4.09 11.41
N PHE A 87 0.57 -4.37 12.49
CA PHE A 87 -0.69 -3.69 12.77
C PHE A 87 -0.45 -2.19 12.94
N ALA A 88 -1.21 -1.40 12.21
CA ALA A 88 -1.19 0.05 12.28
C ALA A 88 -2.47 0.59 12.89
N LEU A 89 -3.14 -0.20 13.73
CA LEU A 89 -4.37 0.16 14.41
C LEU A 89 -4.08 0.84 15.74
N TYR A 90 -4.97 1.71 16.13
CA TYR A 90 -4.94 2.35 17.45
C TYR A 90 -5.65 1.43 18.44
N ASP A 91 -4.89 0.83 19.34
CA ASP A 91 -5.37 -0.20 20.28
C ASP A 91 -6.48 0.29 21.21
N ASP A 92 -6.49 1.56 21.55
CA ASP A 92 -7.46 2.15 22.45
C ASP A 92 -8.74 2.63 21.75
N LEU A 93 -8.78 2.56 20.43
CA LEU A 93 -9.95 2.91 19.65
C LEU A 93 -10.81 1.69 19.34
N THR A 94 -12.09 1.90 19.12
CA THR A 94 -12.98 0.86 18.66
C THR A 94 -12.70 0.48 17.21
N VAL A 95 -13.25 -0.63 16.77
CA VAL A 95 -13.21 -1.08 15.37
C VAL A 95 -13.76 0.03 14.47
N TYR A 96 -14.90 0.61 14.81
CA TYR A 96 -15.48 1.71 14.04
C TYR A 96 -14.57 2.93 13.99
N GLU A 97 -14.04 3.37 15.14
CA GLU A 97 -13.18 4.54 15.22
C GLU A 97 -11.89 4.39 14.41
N ASN A 98 -11.28 3.21 14.45
CA ASN A 98 -10.12 2.92 13.61
C ASN A 98 -10.44 3.05 12.13
N LEU A 99 -11.53 2.42 11.68
CA LEU A 99 -11.92 2.47 10.27
C LEU A 99 -12.32 3.89 9.86
N ALA A 100 -13.02 4.63 10.70
CA ALA A 100 -13.41 6.01 10.43
C ALA A 100 -12.18 6.93 10.30
N PHE A 101 -11.16 6.72 11.12
CA PHE A 101 -9.92 7.48 11.05
C PHE A 101 -9.23 7.27 9.69
N TYR A 102 -9.03 6.03 9.27
CA TYR A 102 -8.38 5.73 7.99
C TYR A 102 -9.25 6.16 6.80
N ALA A 103 -10.56 5.97 6.88
CA ALA A 103 -11.48 6.45 5.86
C ALA A 103 -11.39 7.97 5.69
N GLY A 104 -11.28 8.70 6.79
CA GLY A 104 -11.13 10.16 6.78
C GLY A 104 -9.88 10.64 6.05
N ILE A 105 -8.78 9.90 6.11
CA ILE A 105 -7.54 10.21 5.37
C ILE A 105 -7.81 10.23 3.87
N TYR A 106 -8.71 9.37 3.38
CA TYR A 106 -9.09 9.28 1.97
C TYR A 106 -10.35 10.08 1.63
N GLY A 107 -10.80 10.94 2.55
CA GLY A 107 -11.97 11.79 2.32
C GLY A 107 -13.32 11.08 2.46
N VAL A 108 -13.33 9.85 2.93
CA VAL A 108 -14.58 9.09 3.17
C VAL A 108 -15.09 9.38 4.57
N ARG A 109 -16.26 10.02 4.66
CA ARG A 109 -16.87 10.41 5.95
C ARG A 109 -18.25 9.82 6.17
N SER A 110 -18.74 9.03 5.23
CA SER A 110 -20.06 8.43 5.30
C SER A 110 -20.08 7.25 6.28
N LYS A 111 -20.90 7.38 7.33
CA LYS A 111 -21.13 6.30 8.29
C LYS A 111 -21.63 5.02 7.61
N SER A 112 -22.53 5.17 6.62
CA SER A 112 -23.08 4.01 5.91
C SER A 112 -22.02 3.26 5.12
N GLN A 113 -21.07 3.96 4.49
CA GLN A 113 -19.94 3.32 3.79
C GLN A 113 -19.01 2.57 4.74
N ILE A 114 -18.74 3.14 5.91
CA ILE A 114 -17.90 2.49 6.93
C ILE A 114 -18.58 1.21 7.42
N LEU A 115 -19.87 1.26 7.74
CA LEU A 115 -20.62 0.09 8.19
C LEU A 115 -20.74 -0.97 7.11
N GLU A 116 -20.92 -0.58 5.85
CA GLU A 116 -20.94 -1.51 4.71
C GLU A 116 -19.59 -2.21 4.56
N THR A 117 -18.49 -1.50 4.72
CA THR A 117 -17.14 -2.08 4.65
C THR A 117 -16.94 -3.13 5.73
N LEU A 118 -17.37 -2.84 6.98
CA LEU A 118 -17.32 -3.82 8.07
C LEU A 118 -18.15 -5.06 7.74
N ASN A 119 -19.32 -4.87 7.13
CA ASN A 119 -20.15 -6.01 6.71
C ASN A 119 -19.44 -6.87 5.65
N ARG A 120 -18.78 -6.25 4.68
CA ARG A 120 -18.04 -6.96 3.62
C ARG A 120 -16.93 -7.84 4.15
N VAL A 121 -16.27 -7.44 5.22
CA VAL A 121 -15.16 -8.22 5.83
C VAL A 121 -15.61 -9.08 7.00
N GLY A 122 -16.91 -9.21 7.23
CA GLY A 122 -17.46 -10.09 8.25
C GLY A 122 -17.35 -9.56 9.68
N LEU A 123 -17.24 -8.24 9.85
CA LEU A 123 -17.11 -7.59 11.15
C LEU A 123 -18.34 -6.81 11.59
N SER A 124 -19.50 -7.06 10.98
CA SER A 124 -20.76 -6.48 11.43
C SER A 124 -21.05 -6.89 12.89
N GLY A 125 -21.45 -5.94 13.71
CA GLY A 125 -21.74 -6.16 15.12
C GLY A 125 -20.55 -5.94 16.04
N THR A 126 -19.33 -5.66 15.49
CA THR A 126 -18.12 -5.42 16.29
C THR A 126 -17.77 -3.96 16.40
N GLU A 127 -18.61 -3.05 15.90
CA GLU A 127 -18.30 -1.63 15.72
C GLU A 127 -17.80 -0.96 17.00
N GLN A 128 -18.35 -1.34 18.15
CA GLN A 128 -18.02 -0.75 19.44
C GLN A 128 -16.96 -1.53 20.22
N GLU A 129 -16.42 -2.60 19.66
CA GLU A 129 -15.35 -3.37 20.30
C GLU A 129 -14.02 -2.63 20.20
N ILE A 130 -13.26 -2.63 21.29
CA ILE A 130 -11.90 -2.10 21.33
C ILE A 130 -10.97 -3.06 20.58
N THR A 131 -10.06 -2.51 19.78
CA THR A 131 -9.17 -3.32 18.93
C THR A 131 -8.00 -3.98 19.67
N ARG A 132 -7.80 -3.63 20.93
CA ARG A 132 -6.78 -4.26 21.77
C ARG A 132 -7.11 -5.74 22.01
N GLY A 133 -6.18 -6.66 21.68
CA GLY A 133 -6.39 -8.09 21.95
C GLY A 133 -5.35 -8.96 21.29
#